data_80a9c7a4c735b7f3d0176ac3eac3d1c3
#
_entry.id   80a9c7a4c735b7f3d0176ac3eac3d1c3
#
_cell.length_a   1.000
_cell.length_b   1.000
_cell.length_c   1.000
_cell.angle_alpha   90.00
_cell.angle_beta   90.00
_cell.angle_gamma   90.00
#
_symmetry.space_group_name_H-M   'P 1'
#
loop_
_entity.id
_entity.type
_entity.pdbx_description
1 polymer ?
#
loop_
_entity_poly.entity_id
_entity_poly.type
_entity_poly.pdbx_seq_one_letter_code
_entity_poly.pdbx_strand_id
1 'polypeptide(L)'
;MIVRWIVLTTLCLLTSSIALGTTPSASAGAAVEPASPASPHLVVGNQACVKCHAAEIEVWRATPHAKTFDELHRRPEAKQIAAKLGLTSIKNEGRCVACHYTQQTDLATNHTNVIAGVSCESCHGPAKNWIDLHQDYGGEGITRLTETEAHRKERIANSIHAGMRNPENVYLVAQSCLRCHTAADEQLVNVGGHSVGSLDFEFVSWSQGLIRHNFVRTDGKSNDVSSPERLRVMFVAGMIAELEAGLRATAVATEKATYGITAAKRTARAAAKLKSVAAKVSVPVLDEILGEFASVKLKLNNADELTAAADRIARLGFTFADQVNPVELAPMDAFIPAANRWK
;
A
#
# COMPACT_ATOMS: atom_id res chain seq x y z
N MET A 1 39.32 78.50 -41.81
CA MET A 1 39.51 77.18 -41.24
C MET A 1 38.31 76.95 -40.32
N ILE A 2 37.35 76.11 -40.79
CA ILE A 2 36.10 75.85 -40.09
C ILE A 2 36.15 74.33 -39.68
N VAL A 3 36.22 74.11 -38.38
CA VAL A 3 36.22 72.74 -37.80
C VAL A 3 34.72 72.35 -37.63
N ARG A 4 34.28 71.31 -38.35
CA ARG A 4 32.99 70.69 -38.15
C ARG A 4 33.07 69.60 -37.06
N TRP A 5 32.30 69.73 -36.00
CA TRP A 5 32.06 68.71 -35.01
C TRP A 5 30.94 67.77 -35.53
N ILE A 6 31.24 66.45 -35.60
CA ILE A 6 30.29 65.40 -35.84
C ILE A 6 29.84 64.87 -34.48
N VAL A 7 28.55 65.04 -34.19
CA VAL A 7 27.92 64.44 -33.00
C VAL A 7 27.44 63.03 -33.38
N LEU A 8 28.04 61.99 -32.81
CA LEU A 8 27.54 60.62 -32.91
C LEU A 8 26.45 60.40 -31.82
N THR A 9 25.20 60.24 -32.24
CA THR A 9 24.11 59.80 -31.35
C THR A 9 24.09 58.30 -31.31
N THR A 10 24.47 57.71 -30.16
CA THR A 10 24.41 56.28 -29.91
C THR A 10 22.95 55.91 -29.48
N LEU A 11 22.24 55.17 -30.35
CA LEU A 11 20.90 54.65 -30.10
C LEU A 11 21.01 53.42 -29.25
N CYS A 12 20.66 53.49 -27.94
CA CYS A 12 20.59 52.36 -27.03
C CYS A 12 19.27 51.58 -27.29
N LEU A 13 19.33 50.45 -27.98
CA LEU A 13 18.23 49.49 -28.10
C LEU A 13 18.11 48.70 -26.78
N LEU A 14 17.11 49.03 -25.99
CA LEU A 14 16.67 48.25 -24.85
C LEU A 14 15.94 46.99 -25.34
N THR A 15 16.62 45.87 -25.38
CA THR A 15 15.99 44.55 -25.57
C THR A 15 15.37 44.09 -24.26
N SER A 16 14.04 44.21 -24.17
CA SER A 16 13.26 43.61 -23.06
C SER A 16 13.25 42.11 -23.25
N SER A 17 14.04 41.38 -22.44
CA SER A 17 13.97 39.92 -22.32
C SER A 17 12.71 39.58 -21.56
N ILE A 18 11.70 39.05 -22.25
CA ILE A 18 10.55 38.40 -21.64
C ILE A 18 11.06 37.06 -21.06
N ALA A 19 11.22 37.01 -19.77
CA ALA A 19 11.43 35.76 -19.07
C ALA A 19 10.12 34.96 -19.15
N LEU A 20 10.08 33.94 -20.02
CA LEU A 20 9.07 32.89 -19.92
C LEU A 20 9.26 32.21 -18.57
N GLY A 21 8.34 32.50 -17.65
CA GLY A 21 8.23 31.75 -16.40
C GLY A 21 7.96 30.30 -16.74
N THR A 22 8.94 29.43 -16.50
CA THR A 22 8.75 28.00 -16.44
C THR A 22 7.84 27.73 -15.25
N THR A 23 6.55 27.44 -15.52
CA THR A 23 5.69 26.82 -14.52
C THR A 23 6.40 25.57 -14.01
N PRO A 24 6.50 25.38 -12.68
CA PRO A 24 7.05 24.13 -12.16
C PRO A 24 6.17 23.00 -12.69
N SER A 25 6.76 22.14 -13.50
CA SER A 25 6.17 20.88 -13.92
C SER A 25 5.69 20.15 -12.66
N ALA A 26 4.44 19.74 -12.68
CA ALA A 26 3.86 18.91 -11.61
C ALA A 26 4.86 17.82 -11.24
N SER A 27 5.17 17.72 -9.96
CA SER A 27 6.10 16.77 -9.39
C SER A 27 5.86 15.38 -9.99
N ALA A 28 6.88 14.83 -10.62
CA ALA A 28 6.91 13.42 -10.97
C ALA A 28 6.52 12.65 -9.70
N GLY A 29 5.39 11.93 -9.75
CA GLY A 29 4.82 11.25 -8.62
C GLY A 29 5.89 10.45 -7.89
N ALA A 30 5.95 10.62 -6.57
CA ALA A 30 6.84 9.86 -5.73
C ALA A 30 6.72 8.38 -6.10
N ALA A 31 7.85 7.70 -6.30
CA ALA A 31 7.84 6.29 -6.63
C ALA A 31 7.05 5.55 -5.54
N VAL A 32 5.97 4.89 -5.95
CA VAL A 32 5.19 4.05 -5.01
C VAL A 32 6.02 2.82 -4.75
N GLU A 33 6.73 2.84 -3.61
CA GLU A 33 7.52 1.71 -3.17
C GLU A 33 6.61 0.51 -2.89
N PRO A 34 6.99 -0.70 -3.30
CA PRO A 34 6.27 -1.90 -2.93
C PRO A 34 6.20 -2.02 -1.40
N ALA A 35 5.10 -2.56 -0.89
CA ALA A 35 4.94 -2.76 0.54
C ALA A 35 5.99 -3.75 1.06
N SER A 36 7.10 -3.23 1.55
CA SER A 36 8.18 -3.99 2.19
C SER A 36 7.86 -4.24 3.67
N PRO A 37 8.47 -5.24 4.31
CA PRO A 37 8.45 -5.35 5.77
C PRO A 37 8.90 -4.03 6.40
N ALA A 38 8.23 -3.62 7.48
CA ALA A 38 8.60 -2.41 8.19
C ALA A 38 10.05 -2.51 8.68
N SER A 39 10.87 -1.48 8.40
CA SER A 39 12.20 -1.39 8.98
C SER A 39 12.09 -1.29 10.50
N PRO A 40 12.67 -2.22 11.29
CA PRO A 40 12.53 -2.22 12.74
C PRO A 40 13.04 -0.94 13.43
N HIS A 41 13.98 -0.22 12.81
CA HIS A 41 14.49 1.07 13.30
C HIS A 41 13.49 2.22 13.20
N LEU A 42 12.48 2.08 12.34
CA LEU A 42 11.44 3.08 12.10
C LEU A 42 10.12 2.74 12.80
N VAL A 43 10.03 1.58 13.45
CA VAL A 43 8.84 1.16 14.20
C VAL A 43 8.82 1.84 15.56
N VAL A 44 7.69 2.45 15.93
CA VAL A 44 7.48 3.11 17.23
C VAL A 44 6.66 2.25 18.21
N GLY A 45 5.92 1.27 17.70
CA GLY A 45 5.07 0.36 18.47
C GLY A 45 3.66 0.89 18.75
N ASN A 46 2.73 -0.04 19.02
CA ASN A 46 1.30 0.25 19.17
C ASN A 46 0.98 1.27 20.27
N GLN A 47 1.80 1.35 21.32
CA GLN A 47 1.56 2.27 22.44
C GLN A 47 1.59 3.74 22.01
N ALA A 48 2.37 4.08 20.99
CA ALA A 48 2.39 5.43 20.44
C ALA A 48 1.06 5.83 19.79
N CYS A 49 0.25 4.86 19.33
CA CYS A 49 -1.02 5.09 18.65
C CYS A 49 -2.21 5.19 19.64
N VAL A 50 -2.12 4.55 20.83
CA VAL A 50 -3.24 4.42 21.79
C VAL A 50 -3.85 5.75 22.20
N LYS A 51 -3.02 6.79 22.35
CA LYS A 51 -3.46 8.10 22.83
C LYS A 51 -4.58 8.69 21.98
N CYS A 52 -4.56 8.49 20.68
CA CYS A 52 -5.54 9.05 19.74
C CYS A 52 -6.43 7.98 19.10
N HIS A 53 -5.99 6.72 19.03
CA HIS A 53 -6.66 5.60 18.34
C HIS A 53 -7.07 4.47 19.29
N ALA A 54 -7.57 4.81 20.48
CA ALA A 54 -7.94 3.80 21.50
C ALA A 54 -9.02 2.84 21.00
N ALA A 55 -10.04 3.34 20.30
CA ALA A 55 -11.14 2.52 19.77
C ALA A 55 -10.67 1.55 18.67
N GLU A 56 -9.81 2.02 17.77
CA GLU A 56 -9.18 1.20 16.72
C GLU A 56 -8.32 0.08 17.32
N ILE A 57 -7.59 0.39 18.38
CA ILE A 57 -6.74 -0.59 19.07
C ILE A 57 -7.57 -1.67 19.78
N GLU A 58 -8.70 -1.35 20.37
CA GLU A 58 -9.59 -2.35 20.97
C GLU A 58 -10.10 -3.34 19.92
N VAL A 59 -10.49 -2.85 18.74
CA VAL A 59 -10.87 -3.75 17.62
C VAL A 59 -9.68 -4.61 17.20
N TRP A 60 -8.50 -4.01 16.99
CA TRP A 60 -7.31 -4.74 16.58
C TRP A 60 -6.93 -5.86 17.56
N ARG A 61 -6.99 -5.62 18.86
CA ARG A 61 -6.68 -6.62 19.90
C ARG A 61 -7.52 -7.88 19.80
N ALA A 62 -8.75 -7.76 19.32
CA ALA A 62 -9.65 -8.90 19.13
C ALA A 62 -9.34 -9.74 17.88
N THR A 63 -8.52 -9.23 16.96
CA THR A 63 -8.26 -9.86 15.66
C THR A 63 -7.26 -11.01 15.74
N PRO A 64 -7.29 -11.94 14.76
CA PRO A 64 -6.22 -12.93 14.58
C PRO A 64 -4.85 -12.30 14.37
N HIS A 65 -4.77 -11.09 13.78
CA HIS A 65 -3.53 -10.36 13.55
C HIS A 65 -2.79 -10.07 14.88
N ALA A 66 -3.49 -9.52 15.88
CA ALA A 66 -2.90 -9.28 17.18
C ALA A 66 -2.49 -10.59 17.88
N LYS A 67 -3.34 -11.61 17.79
CA LYS A 67 -3.14 -12.91 18.45
C LYS A 67 -1.94 -13.71 17.95
N THR A 68 -1.42 -13.40 16.74
CA THR A 68 -0.21 -14.09 16.24
C THR A 68 0.97 -13.96 17.20
N PHE A 69 1.07 -12.86 17.96
CA PHE A 69 2.14 -12.66 18.95
C PHE A 69 2.24 -13.76 19.97
N ASP A 70 1.11 -14.19 20.50
CA ASP A 70 1.05 -15.20 21.57
C ASP A 70 0.83 -16.62 21.06
N GLU A 71 0.16 -16.76 19.91
CA GLU A 71 -0.34 -18.07 19.47
C GLU A 71 0.53 -18.73 18.41
N LEU A 72 1.04 -17.98 17.40
CA LEU A 72 1.61 -18.61 16.20
C LEU A 72 2.77 -19.57 16.52
N HIS A 73 3.73 -19.12 17.31
CA HIS A 73 4.92 -19.91 17.66
C HIS A 73 4.62 -21.17 18.51
N ARG A 74 3.39 -21.29 19.02
CA ARG A 74 2.91 -22.44 19.79
C ARG A 74 2.17 -23.45 18.93
N ARG A 75 1.69 -23.05 17.73
CA ARG A 75 0.90 -23.90 16.83
C ARG A 75 1.74 -25.08 16.29
N PRO A 76 1.22 -26.31 16.34
CA PRO A 76 1.93 -27.48 15.82
C PRO A 76 2.31 -27.33 14.35
N GLU A 77 1.40 -26.78 13.51
CA GLU A 77 1.62 -26.57 12.07
C GLU A 77 2.78 -25.62 11.82
N ALA A 78 2.85 -24.50 12.55
CA ALA A 78 3.94 -23.54 12.43
C ALA A 78 5.29 -24.17 12.81
N LYS A 79 5.33 -25.00 13.85
CA LYS A 79 6.53 -25.75 14.26
C LYS A 79 6.94 -26.76 13.20
N GLN A 80 5.99 -27.46 12.57
CA GLN A 80 6.29 -28.40 11.48
C GLN A 80 6.87 -27.71 10.26
N ILE A 81 6.32 -26.55 9.87
CA ILE A 81 6.85 -25.71 8.77
C ILE A 81 8.28 -25.26 9.11
N ALA A 82 8.50 -24.74 10.31
CA ALA A 82 9.82 -24.30 10.77
C ALA A 82 10.82 -25.46 10.72
N ALA A 83 10.45 -26.63 11.23
CA ALA A 83 11.33 -27.81 11.24
C ALA A 83 11.71 -28.26 9.82
N LYS A 84 10.77 -28.29 8.86
CA LYS A 84 11.05 -28.62 7.44
C LYS A 84 12.03 -27.64 6.80
N LEU A 85 12.04 -26.39 7.24
CA LEU A 85 12.94 -25.36 6.76
C LEU A 85 14.25 -25.26 7.54
N GLY A 86 14.46 -26.12 8.57
CA GLY A 86 15.63 -26.08 9.45
C GLY A 86 15.67 -24.85 10.36
N LEU A 87 14.52 -24.22 10.64
CA LEU A 87 14.45 -23.01 11.46
C LEU A 87 14.35 -23.37 12.94
N THR A 88 15.11 -22.67 13.78
CA THR A 88 15.14 -22.90 15.24
C THR A 88 14.15 -22.05 16.02
N SER A 89 13.68 -20.94 15.43
CA SER A 89 12.76 -19.99 16.08
C SER A 89 11.84 -19.32 15.07
N ILE A 90 10.54 -19.38 15.32
CA ILE A 90 9.53 -18.69 14.50
C ILE A 90 9.56 -17.18 14.73
N LYS A 91 9.82 -16.73 15.97
CA LYS A 91 9.83 -15.30 16.32
C LYS A 91 11.12 -14.56 15.90
N ASN A 92 12.22 -15.30 15.64
CA ASN A 92 13.50 -14.70 15.29
C ASN A 92 13.87 -14.89 13.81
N GLU A 93 13.07 -15.65 13.08
CA GLU A 93 13.32 -15.93 11.66
C GLU A 93 12.64 -14.89 10.77
N GLY A 94 13.44 -14.17 9.99
CA GLY A 94 12.96 -13.10 9.13
C GLY A 94 11.82 -13.52 8.20
N ARG A 95 11.83 -14.75 7.70
CA ARG A 95 10.80 -15.31 6.82
C ARG A 95 9.42 -15.40 7.49
N CYS A 96 9.35 -15.82 8.75
CA CYS A 96 8.12 -15.86 9.54
C CYS A 96 7.71 -14.46 10.02
N VAL A 97 8.69 -13.71 10.50
CA VAL A 97 8.50 -12.38 11.09
C VAL A 97 7.97 -11.38 10.08
N ALA A 98 8.43 -11.43 8.84
CA ALA A 98 8.03 -10.51 7.78
C ALA A 98 6.50 -10.38 7.59
N CYS A 99 5.73 -11.44 7.91
CA CYS A 99 4.27 -11.48 7.74
C CYS A 99 3.49 -11.62 9.05
N HIS A 100 4.08 -12.17 10.09
CA HIS A 100 3.33 -12.57 11.29
C HIS A 100 3.64 -11.75 12.54
N TYR A 101 4.69 -10.92 12.52
CA TYR A 101 5.13 -10.17 13.67
C TYR A 101 5.57 -8.76 13.31
N THR A 102 5.58 -7.90 14.30
CA THR A 102 6.17 -6.57 14.22
C THR A 102 7.44 -6.54 15.06
N GLN A 103 8.54 -6.12 14.45
CA GLN A 103 9.83 -5.95 15.11
C GLN A 103 10.12 -4.47 15.37
N GLN A 104 10.84 -4.21 16.47
CA GLN A 104 11.38 -2.90 16.79
C GLN A 104 12.84 -3.04 17.20
N THR A 105 13.68 -2.12 16.75
CA THR A 105 15.07 -2.02 17.19
C THR A 105 15.18 -0.99 18.32
N ASP A 106 15.69 -1.42 19.46
CA ASP A 106 16.10 -0.52 20.52
C ASP A 106 17.36 0.24 20.07
N LEU A 107 17.24 1.56 19.96
CA LEU A 107 18.31 2.39 19.40
C LEU A 107 19.51 2.55 20.34
N ALA A 108 19.35 2.30 21.66
CA ALA A 108 20.42 2.38 22.61
C ALA A 108 21.31 1.12 22.60
N THR A 109 20.68 -0.03 22.41
CA THR A 109 21.35 -1.36 22.43
C THR A 109 21.58 -1.93 21.04
N ASN A 110 20.95 -1.37 20.01
CA ASN A 110 20.88 -1.87 18.63
C ASN A 110 20.31 -3.33 18.55
N HIS A 111 19.53 -3.72 19.54
CA HIS A 111 18.90 -5.03 19.58
C HIS A 111 17.49 -4.99 19.00
N THR A 112 17.20 -5.91 18.09
CA THR A 112 15.87 -6.01 17.45
C THR A 112 15.03 -7.08 18.14
N ASN A 113 13.84 -6.71 18.61
CA ASN A 113 12.89 -7.57 19.29
C ASN A 113 11.56 -7.65 18.54
N VAL A 114 10.88 -8.78 18.62
CA VAL A 114 9.47 -8.89 18.27
C VAL A 114 8.63 -8.29 19.40
N ILE A 115 7.87 -7.23 19.09
CA ILE A 115 7.11 -6.47 20.09
C ILE A 115 5.59 -6.69 19.99
N ALA A 116 5.10 -7.19 18.85
CA ALA A 116 3.66 -7.44 18.61
C ALA A 116 3.47 -8.51 17.53
N GLY A 117 2.23 -8.98 17.35
CA GLY A 117 1.79 -9.66 16.15
C GLY A 117 1.76 -8.72 14.93
N VAL A 118 0.90 -8.99 13.96
CA VAL A 118 0.66 -8.05 12.85
C VAL A 118 -0.02 -6.81 13.43
N SER A 119 0.65 -5.68 13.41
CA SER A 119 0.25 -4.47 14.14
C SER A 119 -0.20 -3.33 13.23
N CYS A 120 -0.51 -2.18 13.83
CA CYS A 120 -0.87 -0.95 13.12
C CYS A 120 0.16 -0.63 12.01
N GLU A 121 1.44 -0.66 12.37
CA GLU A 121 2.53 -0.32 11.45
C GLU A 121 2.79 -1.38 10.37
N SER A 122 2.28 -2.60 10.54
CA SER A 122 2.33 -3.62 9.49
C SER A 122 1.43 -3.26 8.30
N CYS A 123 0.33 -2.53 8.54
CA CYS A 123 -0.62 -2.08 7.54
C CYS A 123 -0.40 -0.62 7.14
N HIS A 124 -0.10 0.26 8.12
CA HIS A 124 0.00 1.71 7.92
C HIS A 124 1.44 2.21 7.68
N GLY A 125 2.42 1.31 7.68
CA GLY A 125 3.85 1.63 7.54
C GLY A 125 4.50 2.02 8.87
N PRO A 126 5.85 1.89 8.97
CA PRO A 126 6.60 2.21 10.18
C PRO A 126 6.49 3.71 10.48
N ALA A 127 6.16 4.07 11.74
CA ALA A 127 5.58 5.37 12.02
C ALA A 127 6.56 6.47 12.39
N LYS A 128 7.83 6.17 12.63
CA LYS A 128 8.80 7.14 13.16
C LYS A 128 8.90 8.44 12.36
N ASN A 129 8.80 8.35 11.04
CA ASN A 129 8.98 9.53 10.18
C ASN A 129 7.69 10.31 9.92
N TRP A 130 6.52 9.72 10.18
CA TRP A 130 5.24 10.32 9.82
C TRP A 130 4.28 10.52 11.00
N ILE A 131 4.59 9.98 12.18
CA ILE A 131 3.66 10.01 13.32
C ILE A 131 3.29 11.44 13.74
N ASP A 132 4.19 12.38 13.65
CA ASP A 132 3.90 13.79 13.95
C ASP A 132 3.26 14.49 12.74
N LEU A 133 3.70 14.19 11.54
CA LEU A 133 3.17 14.79 10.30
C LEU A 133 1.68 14.51 10.09
N HIS A 134 1.23 13.28 10.35
CA HIS A 134 -0.15 12.89 10.04
C HIS A 134 -1.21 13.57 10.93
N GLN A 135 -0.81 14.10 12.07
CA GLN A 135 -1.65 14.78 13.04
C GLN A 135 -1.42 16.30 13.13
N ASP A 136 -0.52 16.85 12.34
CA ASP A 136 -0.31 18.28 12.27
C ASP A 136 -1.41 18.93 11.41
N TYR A 137 -2.41 19.51 12.04
CA TYR A 137 -3.56 20.15 11.37
C TYR A 137 -3.32 21.61 10.99
N GLY A 138 -2.09 22.14 11.20
CA GLY A 138 -1.70 23.47 10.73
C GLY A 138 -1.76 24.59 11.77
N GLY A 139 -1.73 24.27 13.07
CA GLY A 139 -1.59 25.28 14.12
C GLY A 139 -2.37 24.99 15.40
N GLU A 140 -2.09 25.80 16.40
CA GLU A 140 -2.76 25.68 17.71
C GLU A 140 -4.28 25.90 17.58
N GLY A 141 -5.05 25.00 18.18
CA GLY A 141 -6.51 25.03 18.14
C GLY A 141 -7.13 24.54 16.82
N ILE A 142 -6.33 24.25 15.81
CA ILE A 142 -6.84 23.62 14.57
C ILE A 142 -7.01 22.12 14.79
N THR A 143 -8.13 21.60 14.36
CA THR A 143 -8.50 20.19 14.47
C THR A 143 -8.73 19.61 13.08
N ARG A 144 -8.87 18.29 12.98
CA ARG A 144 -9.25 17.59 11.75
C ARG A 144 -10.53 18.18 11.10
N LEU A 145 -11.46 18.74 11.90
CA LEU A 145 -12.73 19.31 11.41
C LEU A 145 -12.61 20.77 10.95
N THR A 146 -11.59 21.49 11.42
CA THR A 146 -11.38 22.92 11.13
C THR A 146 -10.18 23.18 10.22
N GLU A 147 -9.42 22.13 9.91
CA GLU A 147 -8.31 22.17 8.96
C GLU A 147 -8.79 22.57 7.57
N THR A 148 -8.04 23.44 6.88
CA THR A 148 -8.35 23.79 5.49
C THR A 148 -8.10 22.62 4.55
N GLU A 149 -8.86 22.55 3.44
CA GLU A 149 -8.70 21.48 2.45
C GLU A 149 -7.30 21.49 1.79
N ALA A 150 -6.72 22.66 1.59
CA ALA A 150 -5.37 22.79 1.04
C ALA A 150 -4.32 22.19 2.00
N HIS A 151 -4.39 22.53 3.29
CA HIS A 151 -3.49 21.99 4.30
C HIS A 151 -3.70 20.49 4.48
N ARG A 152 -4.95 20.03 4.50
CA ARG A 152 -5.29 18.60 4.57
C ARG A 152 -4.61 17.80 3.46
N LYS A 153 -4.69 18.27 2.21
CA LYS A 153 -4.04 17.62 1.07
C LYS A 153 -2.53 17.56 1.24
N GLU A 154 -1.91 18.66 1.64
CA GLU A 154 -0.47 18.73 1.88
C GLU A 154 -0.05 17.79 3.02
N ARG A 155 -0.74 17.81 4.15
CA ARG A 155 -0.47 16.93 5.31
C ARG A 155 -0.53 15.45 4.91
N ILE A 156 -1.56 15.05 4.14
CA ILE A 156 -1.71 13.67 3.66
C ILE A 156 -0.57 13.32 2.72
N ALA A 157 -0.24 14.17 1.77
CA ALA A 157 0.85 13.94 0.82
C ALA A 157 2.20 13.81 1.54
N ASN A 158 2.51 14.70 2.49
CA ASN A 158 3.72 14.66 3.30
C ASN A 158 3.80 13.40 4.15
N SER A 159 2.69 12.96 4.74
CA SER A 159 2.63 11.70 5.51
C SER A 159 2.90 10.49 4.63
N ILE A 160 2.33 10.44 3.43
CA ILE A 160 2.58 9.36 2.45
C ILE A 160 4.04 9.38 2.01
N HIS A 161 4.59 10.55 1.71
CA HIS A 161 6.01 10.69 1.34
C HIS A 161 6.96 10.21 2.46
N ALA A 162 6.59 10.44 3.71
CA ALA A 162 7.33 9.97 4.89
C ALA A 162 7.13 8.47 5.19
N GLY A 163 6.38 7.74 4.37
CA GLY A 163 6.19 6.29 4.43
C GLY A 163 4.88 5.83 5.05
N MET A 164 3.94 6.74 5.35
CA MET A 164 2.61 6.36 5.80
C MET A 164 1.81 5.71 4.66
N ARG A 165 1.27 4.54 4.91
CA ARG A 165 0.27 3.94 4.03
C ARG A 165 -1.11 4.47 4.43
N ASN A 166 -1.35 5.72 4.01
CA ASN A 166 -2.51 6.48 4.46
C ASN A 166 -3.80 5.91 3.84
N PRO A 167 -4.85 5.64 4.65
CA PRO A 167 -6.12 5.11 4.13
C PRO A 167 -6.85 6.03 3.15
N GLU A 168 -6.50 7.30 3.03
CA GLU A 168 -7.04 8.17 1.98
C GLU A 168 -6.74 7.58 0.60
N ASN A 169 -5.54 7.08 0.38
CA ASN A 169 -5.23 6.25 -0.77
C ASN A 169 -5.35 4.76 -0.40
N VAL A 170 -6.51 4.17 -0.64
CA VAL A 170 -6.82 2.78 -0.24
C VAL A 170 -5.96 1.73 -0.93
N TYR A 171 -5.35 2.06 -2.07
CA TYR A 171 -4.45 1.16 -2.77
C TYR A 171 -3.20 0.83 -1.92
N LEU A 172 -2.65 1.82 -1.21
CA LEU A 172 -1.52 1.62 -0.31
C LEU A 172 -1.83 0.60 0.79
N VAL A 173 -3.06 0.66 1.35
CA VAL A 173 -3.49 -0.30 2.37
C VAL A 173 -3.69 -1.69 1.78
N ALA A 174 -4.31 -1.78 0.59
CA ALA A 174 -4.50 -3.06 -0.11
C ALA A 174 -3.16 -3.76 -0.41
N GLN A 175 -2.13 -3.00 -0.84
CA GLN A 175 -0.78 -3.53 -1.00
C GLN A 175 -0.23 -4.13 0.30
N SER A 176 -0.44 -3.47 1.45
CA SER A 176 0.02 -3.99 2.75
C SER A 176 -0.62 -5.33 3.10
N CYS A 177 -1.92 -5.49 2.83
CA CYS A 177 -2.60 -6.76 3.02
C CYS A 177 -1.99 -7.86 2.15
N LEU A 178 -1.85 -7.57 0.86
CA LEU A 178 -1.42 -8.56 -0.13
C LEU A 178 0.07 -8.93 -0.02
N ARG A 179 0.89 -8.07 0.56
CA ARG A 179 2.28 -8.41 0.91
C ARG A 179 2.38 -9.72 1.72
N CYS A 180 1.45 -9.92 2.66
CA CYS A 180 1.40 -11.14 3.49
C CYS A 180 0.45 -12.18 2.91
N HIS A 181 -0.72 -11.76 2.39
CA HIS A 181 -1.76 -12.67 1.91
C HIS A 181 -1.47 -13.31 0.55
N THR A 182 -0.32 -13.00 -0.09
CA THR A 182 0.20 -13.75 -1.26
C THR A 182 1.28 -14.77 -0.90
N ALA A 183 1.93 -14.66 0.26
CA ALA A 183 3.03 -15.51 0.68
C ALA A 183 4.09 -15.71 -0.42
N ALA A 184 4.69 -14.61 -0.89
CA ALA A 184 5.63 -14.59 -2.01
C ALA A 184 7.01 -15.17 -1.63
N ASP A 185 7.04 -16.46 -1.26
CA ASP A 185 8.23 -17.21 -0.88
C ASP A 185 8.10 -18.67 -1.34
N GLU A 186 8.80 -18.99 -2.42
CA GLU A 186 8.76 -20.31 -3.04
C GLU A 186 9.23 -21.43 -2.11
N GLN A 187 10.31 -21.19 -1.36
CA GLN A 187 10.87 -22.18 -0.45
C GLN A 187 9.95 -22.41 0.77
N LEU A 188 9.33 -21.36 1.29
CA LEU A 188 8.36 -21.45 2.37
C LEU A 188 7.19 -22.36 2.00
N VAL A 189 6.73 -22.30 0.76
CA VAL A 189 5.61 -23.08 0.25
C VAL A 189 6.05 -24.50 -0.17
N ASN A 190 7.02 -24.60 -1.07
CA ASN A 190 7.38 -25.87 -1.70
C ASN A 190 8.12 -26.82 -0.72
N VAL A 191 8.95 -26.30 0.16
CA VAL A 191 9.71 -27.07 1.16
C VAL A 191 8.98 -27.07 2.50
N GLY A 192 8.62 -25.89 3.01
CA GLY A 192 7.98 -25.73 4.30
C GLY A 192 6.57 -26.31 4.38
N GLY A 193 5.86 -26.28 3.26
CA GLY A 193 4.43 -26.68 3.19
C GLY A 193 3.48 -25.60 3.70
N HIS A 194 3.92 -24.34 3.75
CA HIS A 194 3.05 -23.20 4.04
C HIS A 194 2.02 -23.01 2.89
N SER A 195 0.85 -22.50 3.21
CA SER A 195 -0.13 -22.14 2.18
C SER A 195 0.41 -21.06 1.22
N VAL A 196 -0.07 -21.04 -0.03
CA VAL A 196 0.28 -20.03 -1.02
C VAL A 196 -0.57 -18.76 -0.78
N GLY A 197 -0.51 -18.22 0.45
CA GLY A 197 -1.33 -17.11 0.89
C GLY A 197 -2.83 -17.45 0.96
N SER A 198 -3.65 -16.42 1.05
CA SER A 198 -5.12 -16.53 1.11
C SER A 198 -5.71 -16.39 -0.29
N LEU A 199 -6.08 -17.53 -0.91
CA LEU A 199 -6.60 -17.54 -2.29
C LEU A 199 -8.02 -16.98 -2.43
N ASP A 200 -8.71 -16.84 -1.32
CA ASP A 200 -10.07 -16.27 -1.19
C ASP A 200 -10.04 -14.84 -0.63
N PHE A 201 -8.83 -14.24 -0.53
CA PHE A 201 -8.71 -12.85 -0.11
C PHE A 201 -9.45 -11.93 -1.09
N GLU A 202 -10.24 -11.02 -0.52
CA GLU A 202 -10.88 -9.92 -1.24
C GLU A 202 -10.92 -8.71 -0.31
N PHE A 203 -10.41 -7.58 -0.78
CA PHE A 203 -10.07 -6.45 0.06
C PHE A 203 -11.28 -5.85 0.80
N VAL A 204 -12.44 -5.73 0.14
CA VAL A 204 -13.65 -5.21 0.80
C VAL A 204 -14.12 -6.17 1.88
N SER A 205 -14.27 -7.46 1.54
CA SER A 205 -14.75 -8.47 2.48
C SER A 205 -13.91 -8.56 3.74
N TRP A 206 -12.59 -8.48 3.60
CA TRP A 206 -11.66 -8.62 4.72
C TRP A 206 -11.52 -7.32 5.51
N SER A 207 -11.51 -6.15 4.84
CA SER A 207 -11.35 -4.87 5.52
C SER A 207 -12.63 -4.32 6.15
N GLN A 208 -13.80 -4.71 5.64
CA GLN A 208 -15.10 -4.31 6.21
C GLN A 208 -15.68 -5.33 7.19
N GLY A 209 -15.02 -6.47 7.38
CA GLY A 209 -15.35 -7.50 8.35
C GLY A 209 -14.68 -7.29 9.71
N LEU A 210 -14.01 -8.33 10.18
CA LEU A 210 -13.45 -8.41 11.55
C LEU A 210 -12.41 -7.34 11.87
N ILE A 211 -11.63 -6.88 10.89
CA ILE A 211 -10.58 -5.88 11.11
C ILE A 211 -11.04 -4.44 10.89
N ARG A 212 -12.33 -4.20 10.60
CA ARG A 212 -12.85 -2.86 10.38
C ARG A 212 -12.69 -1.97 11.62
N HIS A 213 -12.11 -0.79 11.45
CA HIS A 213 -11.87 0.19 12.51
C HIS A 213 -12.00 1.63 11.97
N ASN A 214 -13.18 1.97 11.47
CA ASN A 214 -13.49 3.23 10.78
C ASN A 214 -13.81 4.40 11.73
N PHE A 215 -13.36 4.39 12.97
CA PHE A 215 -13.75 5.38 14.00
C PHE A 215 -13.30 6.81 13.68
N VAL A 216 -12.15 7.01 13.03
CA VAL A 216 -11.67 8.36 12.65
C VAL A 216 -12.71 9.13 11.83
N ARG A 217 -13.50 8.47 10.98
CA ARG A 217 -14.52 9.11 10.15
C ARG A 217 -15.72 9.61 10.93
N THR A 218 -15.97 9.06 12.10
CA THR A 218 -17.09 9.36 12.98
C THR A 218 -16.66 10.05 14.27
N ASP A 219 -15.42 10.57 14.33
CA ASP A 219 -14.82 11.16 15.52
C ASP A 219 -14.87 10.22 16.74
N GLY A 220 -14.55 8.96 16.52
CA GLY A 220 -14.54 7.93 17.58
C GLY A 220 -15.90 7.40 17.99
N LYS A 221 -17.02 7.86 17.38
CA LYS A 221 -18.38 7.54 17.82
C LYS A 221 -18.87 6.16 17.37
N SER A 222 -18.53 5.75 16.16
CA SER A 222 -19.00 4.48 15.60
C SER A 222 -18.01 3.86 14.64
N ASN A 223 -18.05 2.52 14.54
CA ASN A 223 -17.30 1.75 13.58
C ASN A 223 -18.17 1.44 12.34
N ASP A 224 -18.60 2.50 11.64
CA ASP A 224 -19.50 2.35 10.50
C ASP A 224 -18.82 1.70 9.30
N VAL A 225 -19.62 1.04 8.48
CA VAL A 225 -19.18 0.55 7.18
C VAL A 225 -18.80 1.71 6.26
N SER A 226 -17.90 1.47 5.33
CA SER A 226 -17.56 2.48 4.31
C SER A 226 -18.76 2.78 3.41
N SER A 227 -18.84 4.02 2.89
CA SER A 227 -19.90 4.41 1.95
C SER A 227 -19.82 3.56 0.66
N PRO A 228 -20.91 3.45 -0.10
CA PRO A 228 -20.92 2.75 -1.39
C PRO A 228 -19.82 3.25 -2.34
N GLU A 229 -19.60 4.55 -2.42
CA GLU A 229 -18.57 5.17 -3.24
C GLU A 229 -17.17 4.69 -2.85
N ARG A 230 -16.92 4.64 -1.55
CA ARG A 230 -15.64 4.15 -1.05
C ARG A 230 -15.47 2.65 -1.25
N LEU A 231 -16.52 1.87 -1.07
CA LEU A 231 -16.48 0.43 -1.33
C LEU A 231 -16.13 0.12 -2.80
N ARG A 232 -16.61 0.93 -3.75
CA ARG A 232 -16.25 0.82 -5.17
C ARG A 232 -14.75 1.01 -5.37
N VAL A 233 -14.19 2.09 -4.83
CA VAL A 233 -12.74 2.36 -4.94
C VAL A 233 -11.93 1.27 -4.26
N MET A 234 -12.33 0.84 -3.06
CA MET A 234 -11.66 -0.25 -2.33
C MET A 234 -11.67 -1.57 -3.12
N PHE A 235 -12.79 -1.92 -3.72
CA PHE A 235 -12.93 -3.15 -4.49
C PHE A 235 -11.97 -3.19 -5.68
N VAL A 236 -11.93 -2.12 -6.47
CA VAL A 236 -11.04 -2.03 -7.64
C VAL A 236 -9.57 -1.92 -7.21
N ALA A 237 -9.26 -1.07 -6.23
CA ALA A 237 -7.91 -0.93 -5.69
C ALA A 237 -7.37 -2.26 -5.14
N GLY A 238 -8.23 -3.05 -4.47
CA GLY A 238 -7.89 -4.40 -4.02
C GLY A 238 -7.53 -5.35 -5.15
N MET A 239 -8.27 -5.31 -6.28
CA MET A 239 -7.96 -6.13 -7.45
C MET A 239 -6.66 -5.70 -8.14
N ILE A 240 -6.40 -4.39 -8.24
CA ILE A 240 -5.16 -3.88 -8.81
C ILE A 240 -3.97 -4.33 -7.94
N ALA A 241 -4.09 -4.21 -6.63
CA ALA A 241 -3.06 -4.67 -5.70
C ALA A 241 -2.88 -6.20 -5.74
N GLU A 242 -3.96 -6.98 -5.94
CA GLU A 242 -3.86 -8.44 -6.12
C GLU A 242 -3.12 -8.81 -7.41
N LEU A 243 -3.34 -8.06 -8.50
CA LEU A 243 -2.62 -8.25 -9.75
C LEU A 243 -1.14 -7.93 -9.59
N GLU A 244 -0.80 -6.79 -8.98
CA GLU A 244 0.57 -6.41 -8.66
C GLU A 244 1.28 -7.48 -7.81
N ALA A 245 0.68 -7.83 -6.67
CA ALA A 245 1.26 -8.81 -5.75
C ALA A 245 1.40 -10.20 -6.39
N GLY A 246 0.44 -10.58 -7.25
CA GLY A 246 0.49 -11.81 -8.03
C GLY A 246 1.66 -11.82 -9.03
N LEU A 247 1.92 -10.71 -9.73
CA LEU A 247 3.09 -10.56 -10.60
C LEU A 247 4.40 -10.69 -9.82
N ARG A 248 4.52 -10.01 -8.68
CA ARG A 248 5.71 -10.13 -7.80
C ARG A 248 5.89 -11.55 -7.28
N ALA A 249 4.81 -12.21 -6.87
CA ALA A 249 4.86 -13.61 -6.45
C ALA A 249 5.27 -14.53 -7.60
N THR A 250 4.79 -14.29 -8.82
CA THR A 250 5.19 -15.08 -10.00
C THR A 250 6.63 -14.81 -10.39
N ALA A 251 7.14 -13.59 -10.18
CA ALA A 251 8.50 -13.19 -10.48
C ALA A 251 9.58 -14.02 -9.74
N VAL A 252 9.28 -14.42 -8.50
CA VAL A 252 10.22 -15.23 -7.71
C VAL A 252 10.10 -16.74 -7.94
N ALA A 253 9.21 -17.19 -8.84
CA ALA A 253 9.04 -18.60 -9.15
C ALA A 253 10.15 -19.12 -10.06
N THR A 254 10.85 -20.17 -9.63
CA THR A 254 11.98 -20.77 -10.34
C THR A 254 11.67 -22.18 -10.84
N GLU A 255 10.66 -22.84 -10.28
CA GLU A 255 10.30 -24.22 -10.64
C GLU A 255 8.80 -24.41 -10.86
N LYS A 256 8.43 -25.40 -11.66
CA LYS A 256 7.03 -25.77 -11.94
C LYS A 256 6.48 -26.65 -10.82
N ALA A 257 6.36 -26.05 -9.62
CA ALA A 257 5.82 -26.72 -8.44
C ALA A 257 4.60 -25.96 -7.88
N THR A 258 4.13 -26.34 -6.70
CA THR A 258 2.90 -25.80 -6.08
C THR A 258 2.89 -24.27 -6.04
N TYR A 259 4.01 -23.67 -5.61
CA TYR A 259 4.15 -22.21 -5.51
C TYR A 259 3.98 -21.53 -6.88
N GLY A 260 4.85 -21.83 -7.84
CA GLY A 260 4.88 -21.17 -9.14
C GLY A 260 3.57 -21.33 -9.92
N ILE A 261 2.99 -22.54 -9.90
CA ILE A 261 1.69 -22.81 -10.56
C ILE A 261 0.58 -21.95 -9.91
N THR A 262 0.53 -21.88 -8.57
CA THR A 262 -0.53 -21.17 -7.86
C THR A 262 -0.38 -19.66 -8.00
N ALA A 263 0.85 -19.12 -7.91
CA ALA A 263 1.12 -17.70 -8.12
C ALA A 263 0.68 -17.25 -9.52
N ALA A 264 1.07 -17.98 -10.57
CA ALA A 264 0.67 -17.65 -11.94
C ALA A 264 -0.86 -17.72 -12.14
N LYS A 265 -1.53 -18.76 -11.61
CA LYS A 265 -3.00 -18.89 -11.67
C LYS A 265 -3.71 -17.76 -10.92
N ARG A 266 -3.20 -17.35 -9.75
CA ARG A 266 -3.73 -16.22 -8.99
C ARG A 266 -3.63 -14.93 -9.79
N THR A 267 -2.47 -14.64 -10.36
CA THR A 267 -2.21 -13.47 -11.21
C THR A 267 -3.16 -13.42 -12.41
N ALA A 268 -3.28 -14.51 -13.15
CA ALA A 268 -4.20 -14.60 -14.29
C ALA A 268 -5.66 -14.39 -13.88
N ARG A 269 -6.08 -14.91 -12.71
CA ARG A 269 -7.42 -14.72 -12.16
C ARG A 269 -7.67 -13.26 -11.77
N ALA A 270 -6.69 -12.59 -11.13
CA ALA A 270 -6.80 -11.18 -10.77
C ALA A 270 -6.98 -10.32 -12.03
N ALA A 271 -6.18 -10.54 -13.07
CA ALA A 271 -6.31 -9.84 -14.35
C ALA A 271 -7.67 -10.09 -15.01
N ALA A 272 -8.19 -11.33 -14.99
CA ALA A 272 -9.50 -11.65 -15.57
C ALA A 272 -10.64 -10.96 -14.82
N LYS A 273 -10.60 -10.90 -13.49
CA LYS A 273 -11.56 -10.14 -12.67
C LYS A 273 -11.51 -8.65 -12.99
N LEU A 274 -10.32 -8.06 -13.03
CA LEU A 274 -10.14 -6.63 -13.36
C LEU A 274 -10.69 -6.32 -14.76
N LYS A 275 -10.42 -7.18 -15.76
CA LYS A 275 -10.97 -7.06 -17.10
C LYS A 275 -12.50 -7.08 -17.11
N SER A 276 -13.13 -7.92 -16.29
CA SER A 276 -14.59 -7.97 -16.18
C SER A 276 -15.18 -6.68 -15.60
N VAL A 277 -14.47 -6.02 -14.69
CA VAL A 277 -14.86 -4.71 -14.15
C VAL A 277 -14.63 -3.62 -15.20
N ALA A 278 -13.44 -3.57 -15.82
CA ALA A 278 -13.13 -2.60 -16.86
C ALA A 278 -14.16 -2.61 -18.02
N ALA A 279 -14.71 -3.77 -18.34
CA ALA A 279 -15.79 -3.90 -19.34
C ALA A 279 -17.12 -3.24 -18.92
N LYS A 280 -17.29 -2.83 -17.66
CA LYS A 280 -18.52 -2.20 -17.13
C LYS A 280 -18.38 -0.72 -16.86
N VAL A 281 -17.14 -0.22 -16.76
CA VAL A 281 -16.84 1.17 -16.38
C VAL A 281 -15.93 1.81 -17.42
N SER A 282 -15.99 3.15 -17.54
CA SER A 282 -15.13 3.91 -18.47
C SER A 282 -14.03 4.63 -17.67
N VAL A 283 -13.04 3.88 -17.21
CA VAL A 283 -11.93 4.39 -16.39
C VAL A 283 -10.60 4.04 -17.08
N PRO A 284 -10.00 4.99 -17.84
CA PRO A 284 -8.87 4.71 -18.75
C PRO A 284 -7.67 4.02 -18.08
N VAL A 285 -7.36 4.36 -16.83
CA VAL A 285 -6.23 3.75 -16.11
C VAL A 285 -6.37 2.24 -15.93
N LEU A 286 -7.60 1.69 -15.98
CA LEU A 286 -7.79 0.23 -15.92
C LEU A 286 -7.34 -0.45 -17.22
N ASP A 287 -7.53 0.19 -18.36
CA ASP A 287 -7.04 -0.31 -19.66
C ASP A 287 -5.51 -0.24 -19.71
N GLU A 288 -4.91 0.80 -19.16
CA GLU A 288 -3.44 0.90 -19.04
C GLU A 288 -2.89 -0.24 -18.17
N ILE A 289 -3.49 -0.50 -17.00
CA ILE A 289 -3.11 -1.61 -16.11
C ILE A 289 -3.22 -2.97 -16.82
N LEU A 290 -4.31 -3.19 -17.55
CA LEU A 290 -4.51 -4.43 -18.31
C LEU A 290 -3.53 -4.54 -19.49
N GLY A 291 -3.16 -3.42 -20.10
CA GLY A 291 -2.11 -3.35 -21.12
C GLY A 291 -0.73 -3.75 -20.59
N GLU A 292 -0.38 -3.25 -19.40
CA GLU A 292 0.86 -3.64 -18.71
C GLU A 292 0.90 -5.14 -18.39
N PHE A 293 -0.20 -5.70 -17.91
CA PHE A 293 -0.31 -7.14 -17.71
C PHE A 293 -0.19 -7.94 -19.02
N ALA A 294 -0.83 -7.48 -20.09
CA ALA A 294 -0.82 -8.15 -21.38
C ALA A 294 0.58 -8.13 -22.06
N SER A 295 1.43 -7.18 -21.67
CA SER A 295 2.79 -7.05 -22.22
C SER A 295 3.78 -8.11 -21.71
N VAL A 296 3.46 -8.83 -20.63
CA VAL A 296 4.35 -9.80 -19.99
C VAL A 296 3.82 -11.22 -20.06
N LYS A 297 4.71 -12.19 -19.88
CA LYS A 297 4.36 -13.62 -19.85
C LYS A 297 4.57 -14.20 -18.46
N LEU A 298 3.56 -14.87 -17.92
CA LEU A 298 3.66 -15.60 -16.65
C LEU A 298 4.45 -16.90 -16.88
N LYS A 299 5.78 -16.81 -16.87
CA LYS A 299 6.71 -17.92 -17.03
C LYS A 299 7.73 -17.93 -15.90
N LEU A 300 8.33 -19.08 -15.66
CA LEU A 300 9.41 -19.25 -14.68
C LEU A 300 10.64 -18.42 -15.07
N ASN A 301 11.42 -18.03 -14.08
CA ASN A 301 12.67 -17.27 -14.26
C ASN A 301 12.50 -16.00 -15.10
N ASN A 302 11.40 -15.27 -14.85
CA ASN A 302 11.05 -14.03 -15.55
C ASN A 302 10.96 -12.83 -14.58
N ALA A 303 11.86 -12.79 -13.60
CA ALA A 303 11.82 -11.83 -12.51
C ALA A 303 11.79 -10.37 -12.98
N ASP A 304 12.69 -10.00 -13.91
CA ASP A 304 12.87 -8.61 -14.34
C ASP A 304 11.62 -8.06 -15.05
N GLU A 305 11.08 -8.80 -16.03
CA GLU A 305 9.88 -8.36 -16.77
C GLU A 305 8.65 -8.26 -15.85
N LEU A 306 8.45 -9.26 -14.99
CA LEU A 306 7.29 -9.32 -14.10
C LEU A 306 7.39 -8.26 -13.00
N THR A 307 8.57 -8.03 -12.44
CA THR A 307 8.78 -6.97 -11.44
C THR A 307 8.59 -5.59 -12.05
N ALA A 308 9.15 -5.33 -13.23
CA ALA A 308 8.97 -4.06 -13.92
C ALA A 308 7.49 -3.77 -14.24
N ALA A 309 6.72 -4.77 -14.68
CA ALA A 309 5.28 -4.62 -14.89
C ALA A 309 4.54 -4.37 -13.57
N ALA A 310 4.89 -5.09 -12.49
CA ALA A 310 4.32 -4.87 -11.17
C ALA A 310 4.58 -3.43 -10.68
N ASP A 311 5.78 -2.89 -10.90
CA ASP A 311 6.13 -1.51 -10.53
C ASP A 311 5.32 -0.47 -11.30
N ARG A 312 5.06 -0.70 -12.61
CA ARG A 312 4.20 0.18 -13.40
C ARG A 312 2.74 0.10 -12.93
N ILE A 313 2.24 -1.10 -12.70
CA ILE A 313 0.89 -1.32 -12.16
C ILE A 313 0.75 -0.69 -10.76
N ALA A 314 1.78 -0.73 -9.92
CA ALA A 314 1.76 -0.07 -8.62
C ALA A 314 1.55 1.45 -8.72
N ARG A 315 2.26 2.10 -9.63
CA ARG A 315 2.06 3.54 -9.88
C ARG A 315 0.66 3.85 -10.40
N LEU A 316 0.17 3.07 -11.36
CA LEU A 316 -1.19 3.22 -11.89
C LEU A 316 -2.26 2.96 -10.82
N GLY A 317 -2.05 1.98 -9.95
CA GLY A 317 -2.94 1.68 -8.83
C GLY A 317 -3.02 2.81 -7.80
N PHE A 318 -1.88 3.46 -7.51
CA PHE A 318 -1.85 4.66 -6.69
C PHE A 318 -2.63 5.81 -7.34
N THR A 319 -2.37 6.08 -8.61
CA THR A 319 -3.07 7.11 -9.40
C THR A 319 -4.58 6.82 -9.46
N PHE A 320 -4.97 5.56 -9.68
CA PHE A 320 -6.37 5.17 -9.65
C PHE A 320 -7.05 5.56 -8.33
N ALA A 321 -6.48 5.16 -7.20
CA ALA A 321 -7.07 5.41 -5.88
C ALA A 321 -7.06 6.90 -5.48
N ASP A 322 -6.15 7.68 -6.04
CA ASP A 322 -6.02 9.12 -5.79
C ASP A 322 -6.99 9.97 -6.63
N GLN A 323 -7.27 9.55 -7.87
CA GLN A 323 -7.92 10.41 -8.86
C GLN A 323 -9.27 9.90 -9.36
N VAL A 324 -9.61 8.61 -9.13
CA VAL A 324 -10.86 8.07 -9.67
C VAL A 324 -12.10 8.75 -9.08
N ASN A 325 -13.03 9.12 -9.95
CA ASN A 325 -14.36 9.51 -9.53
C ASN A 325 -15.18 8.26 -9.18
N PRO A 326 -15.53 8.02 -7.92
CA PRO A 326 -16.22 6.80 -7.51
C PRO A 326 -17.64 6.65 -8.11
N VAL A 327 -18.23 7.74 -8.63
CA VAL A 327 -19.53 7.69 -9.32
C VAL A 327 -19.41 6.93 -10.64
N GLU A 328 -18.30 7.05 -11.35
CA GLU A 328 -18.03 6.35 -12.60
C GLU A 328 -17.92 4.82 -12.42
N LEU A 329 -17.68 4.37 -11.19
CA LEU A 329 -17.60 2.96 -10.84
C LEU A 329 -18.97 2.33 -10.53
N ALA A 330 -20.07 3.10 -10.44
CA ALA A 330 -21.40 2.58 -10.08
C ALA A 330 -21.88 1.38 -10.92
N PRO A 331 -21.60 1.29 -12.24
CA PRO A 331 -22.04 0.14 -13.05
C PRO A 331 -21.46 -1.22 -12.60
N MET A 332 -20.43 -1.22 -11.74
CA MET A 332 -19.84 -2.46 -11.24
C MET A 332 -20.35 -2.90 -9.85
N ASP A 333 -21.31 -2.22 -9.25
CA ASP A 333 -21.79 -2.48 -7.87
C ASP A 333 -22.16 -3.94 -7.62
N ALA A 334 -22.68 -4.64 -8.64
CA ALA A 334 -23.03 -6.06 -8.55
C ALA A 334 -21.82 -6.99 -8.29
N PHE A 335 -20.59 -6.52 -8.49
CA PHE A 335 -19.37 -7.29 -8.19
C PHE A 335 -18.91 -7.14 -6.75
N ILE A 336 -19.34 -6.07 -6.04
CA ILE A 336 -18.92 -5.82 -4.67
C ILE A 336 -19.53 -6.87 -3.73
N PRO A 337 -18.73 -7.53 -2.90
CA PRO A 337 -19.25 -8.51 -1.95
C PRO A 337 -20.29 -7.93 -1.00
N ALA A 338 -21.44 -8.57 -0.90
CA ALA A 338 -22.48 -8.17 0.05
C ALA A 338 -21.99 -8.36 1.50
N ALA A 339 -22.55 -7.59 2.43
CA ALA A 339 -22.13 -7.54 3.83
C ALA A 339 -22.16 -8.91 4.55
N ASN A 340 -23.05 -9.81 4.16
CA ASN A 340 -23.12 -11.17 4.71
C ASN A 340 -21.95 -12.08 4.29
N ARG A 341 -21.08 -11.61 3.40
CA ARG A 341 -19.85 -12.31 2.94
C ARG A 341 -18.57 -11.72 3.55
N TRP A 342 -18.69 -10.67 4.36
CA TRP A 342 -17.53 -10.05 5.01
C TRP A 342 -16.98 -10.96 6.11
N LYS A 343 -15.64 -10.93 6.29
CA LYS A 343 -14.90 -11.86 7.13
C LYS A 343 -14.20 -11.17 8.30
#